data_fa43a8d4401c54c70546e153932f1f52
#
_entry.id   fa43a8d4401c54c70546e153932f1f52
#
_cell.length_a   1.000
_cell.length_b   1.000
_cell.length_c   1.000
_cell.angle_alpha   90.00
_cell.angle_beta   90.00
_cell.angle_gamma   90.00
#
_symmetry.space_group_name_H-M   'P 1'
#
loop_
_entity.id
_entity.type
_entity.pdbx_description
1 polymer ?
#
loop_
_entity_poly.entity_id
_entity_poly.type
_entity_poly.pdbx_seq_one_letter_code
_entity_poly.pdbx_strand_id
1 'polypeptide(L)'
;KEADCSIAMAAGSDAARNVSQLVLVNNDFASMPGVVAEGRRTINNLERSSALYIVKTIYTIILSVFFIFFHMPYPFEPIHFSLVGALTVGLPSFVLALQPNKNRIKGNFTYNIIARAVPAAFCTVLNIIGMAVITKFTTLAPDEYSTICVYMTALCAYMLILRLSYPFNALR
;
A
#
# COMPACT_ATOMS: atom_id res chain seq x y z
N LYS A 1 29.80 -16.00 3.02
CA LYS A 1 29.55 -15.18 4.23
C LYS A 1 29.73 -13.68 3.99
N GLU A 2 30.64 -13.33 3.08
CA GLU A 2 30.96 -11.92 2.75
C GLU A 2 29.99 -11.30 1.72
N ALA A 3 29.26 -12.13 1.01
CA ALA A 3 28.34 -11.65 -0.04
C ALA A 3 26.99 -11.19 0.53
N ASP A 4 26.47 -10.08 0.03
CA ASP A 4 25.10 -9.57 0.33
C ASP A 4 24.02 -10.56 -0.13
N CYS A 5 24.28 -11.29 -1.22
CA CYS A 5 23.42 -12.36 -1.72
C CYS A 5 24.31 -13.51 -2.24
N SER A 6 24.27 -14.64 -1.57
CA SER A 6 25.06 -15.83 -1.92
C SER A 6 24.21 -16.90 -2.57
N ILE A 7 24.71 -17.48 -3.66
CA ILE A 7 24.03 -18.52 -4.44
C ILE A 7 24.94 -19.73 -4.52
N ALA A 8 24.41 -20.90 -4.16
CA ALA A 8 25.11 -22.17 -4.33
C ALA A 8 24.41 -23.07 -5.35
N MET A 9 25.17 -23.94 -5.97
CA MET A 9 24.63 -25.03 -6.78
C MET A 9 24.28 -26.23 -5.89
N ALA A 10 23.26 -27.00 -6.22
CA ALA A 10 22.92 -28.21 -5.47
C ALA A 10 24.06 -29.27 -5.48
N ALA A 11 24.80 -29.32 -6.57
CA ALA A 11 26.02 -30.18 -6.68
C ALA A 11 27.24 -29.64 -5.91
N GLY A 12 27.16 -28.46 -5.31
CA GLY A 12 28.23 -27.88 -4.50
C GLY A 12 28.41 -28.59 -3.16
N SER A 13 29.46 -28.18 -2.41
CA SER A 13 29.70 -28.74 -1.08
C SER A 13 28.60 -28.41 -0.09
N ASP A 14 28.34 -29.28 0.90
CA ASP A 14 27.37 -29.05 1.96
C ASP A 14 27.67 -27.76 2.72
N ALA A 15 28.92 -27.45 2.94
CA ALA A 15 29.35 -26.20 3.57
C ALA A 15 28.93 -24.96 2.76
N ALA A 16 29.04 -24.99 1.43
CA ALA A 16 28.62 -23.91 0.56
C ALA A 16 27.10 -23.77 0.56
N ARG A 17 26.34 -24.87 0.49
CA ARG A 17 24.88 -24.87 0.54
C ARG A 17 24.35 -24.35 1.87
N ASN A 18 24.92 -24.73 2.98
CA ASN A 18 24.47 -24.31 4.32
C ASN A 18 24.75 -22.83 4.62
N VAL A 19 25.69 -22.21 3.92
CA VAL A 19 26.06 -20.80 4.11
C VAL A 19 25.35 -19.89 3.08
N SER A 20 24.92 -20.47 1.95
CA SER A 20 24.27 -19.70 0.89
C SER A 20 22.83 -19.35 1.22
N GLN A 21 22.35 -18.19 0.74
CA GLN A 21 20.98 -17.74 0.88
C GLN A 21 20.04 -18.38 -0.14
N LEU A 22 20.57 -18.77 -1.31
CA LEU A 22 19.83 -19.43 -2.38
C LEU A 22 20.59 -20.66 -2.83
N VAL A 23 19.87 -21.76 -3.13
CA VAL A 23 20.43 -22.97 -3.71
C VAL A 23 19.72 -23.29 -5.03
N LEU A 24 20.47 -23.41 -6.11
CA LEU A 24 19.95 -23.78 -7.43
C LEU A 24 19.84 -25.30 -7.51
N VAL A 25 18.62 -25.82 -7.31
CA VAL A 25 18.35 -27.27 -7.23
C VAL A 25 18.69 -27.99 -8.52
N ASN A 26 18.43 -27.37 -9.68
CA ASN A 26 18.69 -27.95 -11.00
C ASN A 26 20.15 -27.72 -11.50
N ASN A 27 21.00 -27.10 -10.69
CA ASN A 27 22.38 -26.72 -11.09
C ASN A 27 22.44 -25.86 -12.37
N ASP A 28 21.36 -25.19 -12.72
CA ASP A 28 21.25 -24.36 -13.91
C ASP A 28 21.25 -22.87 -13.56
N PHE A 29 22.38 -22.21 -13.84
CA PHE A 29 22.51 -20.76 -13.64
C PHE A 29 21.70 -19.94 -14.66
N ALA A 30 21.33 -20.52 -15.80
CA ALA A 30 20.49 -19.83 -16.81
C ALA A 30 19.09 -19.51 -16.30
N SER A 31 18.63 -20.13 -15.21
CA SER A 31 17.37 -19.81 -14.54
C SER A 31 17.40 -18.48 -13.77
N MET A 32 18.57 -17.94 -13.43
CA MET A 32 18.73 -16.74 -12.59
C MET A 32 18.08 -15.48 -13.14
N PRO A 33 18.10 -15.15 -14.44
CA PRO A 33 17.36 -14.00 -14.98
C PRO A 33 15.86 -14.09 -14.69
N GLY A 34 15.29 -15.29 -14.73
CA GLY A 34 13.88 -15.55 -14.37
C GLY A 34 13.62 -15.26 -12.90
N VAL A 35 14.48 -15.72 -12.00
CA VAL A 35 14.38 -15.47 -10.55
C VAL A 35 14.46 -13.98 -10.24
N VAL A 36 15.40 -13.25 -10.84
CA VAL A 36 15.53 -11.80 -10.68
C VAL A 36 14.30 -11.07 -11.21
N ALA A 37 13.75 -11.49 -12.35
CA ALA A 37 12.54 -10.90 -12.91
C ALA A 37 11.33 -11.09 -12.00
N GLU A 38 11.19 -12.27 -11.37
CA GLU A 38 10.11 -12.55 -10.42
C GLU A 38 10.30 -11.79 -9.09
N GLY A 39 11.54 -11.67 -8.60
CA GLY A 39 11.85 -10.83 -7.45
C GLY A 39 11.49 -9.36 -7.69
N ARG A 40 11.78 -8.82 -8.87
CA ARG A 40 11.37 -7.46 -9.26
C ARG A 40 9.86 -7.31 -9.29
N ARG A 41 9.13 -8.29 -9.83
CA ARG A 41 7.67 -8.32 -9.83
C ARG A 41 7.12 -8.24 -8.41
N THR A 42 7.63 -9.08 -7.52
CA THR A 42 7.20 -9.14 -6.12
C THR A 42 7.41 -7.81 -5.41
N ILE A 43 8.61 -7.23 -5.49
CA ILE A 43 8.93 -5.96 -4.83
C ILE A 43 8.10 -4.81 -5.40
N ASN A 44 7.96 -4.69 -6.72
CA ASN A 44 7.15 -3.66 -7.34
C ASN A 44 5.67 -3.72 -6.94
N ASN A 45 5.12 -4.94 -6.85
CA ASN A 45 3.73 -5.14 -6.45
C ASN A 45 3.55 -4.88 -4.95
N LEU A 46 4.48 -5.35 -4.12
CA LEU A 46 4.48 -5.10 -2.68
C LEU A 46 4.58 -3.60 -2.36
N GLU A 47 5.43 -2.84 -3.07
CA GLU A 47 5.55 -1.39 -2.90
C GLU A 47 4.21 -0.68 -3.14
N ARG A 48 3.46 -1.08 -4.16
CA ARG A 48 2.15 -0.50 -4.48
C ARG A 48 1.09 -0.88 -3.47
N SER A 49 0.99 -2.17 -3.13
CA SER A 49 0.04 -2.64 -2.13
C SER A 49 0.30 -2.01 -0.76
N SER A 50 1.56 -1.94 -0.33
CA SER A 50 1.94 -1.30 0.93
C SER A 50 1.55 0.17 0.99
N ALA A 51 1.62 0.90 -0.12
CA ALA A 51 1.19 2.29 -0.15
C ALA A 51 -0.29 2.45 0.23
N LEU A 52 -1.18 1.54 -0.19
CA LEU A 52 -2.60 1.56 0.17
C LEU A 52 -2.81 1.38 1.69
N TYR A 53 -2.07 0.45 2.31
CA TYR A 53 -2.16 0.22 3.76
C TYR A 53 -1.60 1.41 4.56
N ILE A 54 -0.48 1.96 4.13
CA ILE A 54 0.18 3.09 4.81
C ILE A 54 -0.67 4.35 4.77
N VAL A 55 -1.35 4.64 3.65
CA VAL A 55 -2.31 5.76 3.56
C VAL A 55 -3.37 5.66 4.64
N LYS A 56 -3.99 4.48 4.79
CA LYS A 56 -5.02 4.25 5.81
C LYS A 56 -4.48 4.49 7.21
N THR A 57 -3.30 3.98 7.50
CA THR A 57 -2.66 4.17 8.81
C THR A 57 -2.37 5.63 9.10
N ILE A 58 -1.80 6.37 8.14
CA ILE A 58 -1.42 7.77 8.32
C ILE A 58 -2.66 8.64 8.59
N TYR A 59 -3.68 8.58 7.74
CA TYR A 59 -4.85 9.44 7.94
C TYR A 59 -5.62 9.07 9.21
N THR A 60 -5.71 7.78 9.56
CA THR A 60 -6.39 7.35 10.79
C THR A 60 -5.70 7.90 12.02
N ILE A 61 -4.37 7.82 12.11
CA ILE A 61 -3.60 8.37 13.24
C ILE A 61 -3.81 9.88 13.34
N ILE A 62 -3.64 10.61 12.24
CA ILE A 62 -3.77 12.08 12.24
C ILE A 62 -5.18 12.51 12.64
N LEU A 63 -6.21 11.87 12.08
CA LEU A 63 -7.60 12.18 12.41
C LEU A 63 -7.93 11.84 13.86
N SER A 64 -7.48 10.69 14.37
CA SER A 64 -7.70 10.30 15.76
C SER A 64 -7.11 11.32 16.72
N VAL A 65 -5.87 11.74 16.48
CA VAL A 65 -5.21 12.79 17.29
C VAL A 65 -5.98 14.11 17.19
N PHE A 66 -6.35 14.53 15.98
CA PHE A 66 -7.10 15.77 15.77
C PHE A 66 -8.44 15.78 16.53
N PHE A 67 -9.26 14.74 16.38
CA PHE A 67 -10.59 14.69 16.99
C PHE A 67 -10.55 14.60 18.53
N ILE A 68 -9.50 13.95 19.09
CA ILE A 68 -9.27 13.94 20.55
C ILE A 68 -8.97 15.35 21.04
N PHE A 69 -8.07 16.10 20.39
CA PHE A 69 -7.72 17.45 20.83
C PHE A 69 -8.84 18.47 20.67
N PHE A 70 -9.60 18.39 19.60
CA PHE A 70 -10.66 19.37 19.30
C PHE A 70 -12.04 18.99 19.88
N HIS A 71 -12.15 17.84 20.57
CA HIS A 71 -13.38 17.34 21.19
C HIS A 71 -14.61 17.35 20.24
N MET A 72 -14.35 17.04 18.96
CA MET A 72 -15.39 16.93 17.94
C MET A 72 -15.86 15.49 17.78
N PRO A 73 -17.11 15.26 17.32
CA PRO A 73 -17.59 13.91 17.05
C PRO A 73 -16.76 13.25 15.93
N TYR A 74 -16.26 12.06 16.19
CA TYR A 74 -15.51 11.30 15.21
C TYR A 74 -16.45 10.72 14.14
N PRO A 75 -16.19 10.96 12.83
CA PRO A 75 -17.16 10.66 11.79
C PRO A 75 -17.25 9.16 11.42
N PHE A 76 -16.32 8.35 11.87
CA PHE A 76 -16.25 6.95 11.44
C PHE A 76 -16.62 5.97 12.54
N GLU A 77 -17.46 5.00 12.19
CA GLU A 77 -17.68 3.80 12.97
C GLU A 77 -16.81 2.63 12.48
N PRO A 78 -16.57 1.60 13.29
CA PRO A 78 -15.76 0.44 12.90
C PRO A 78 -16.24 -0.25 11.62
N ILE A 79 -17.55 -0.28 11.38
CA ILE A 79 -18.15 -0.87 10.19
C ILE A 79 -17.77 -0.13 8.91
N HIS A 80 -17.65 1.21 8.98
CA HIS A 80 -17.21 2.04 7.85
C HIS A 80 -15.78 1.71 7.44
N PHE A 81 -14.89 1.52 8.42
CA PHE A 81 -13.50 1.11 8.15
C PHE A 81 -13.39 -0.28 7.54
N SER A 82 -14.29 -1.20 7.90
CA SER A 82 -14.33 -2.54 7.31
C SER A 82 -14.73 -2.48 5.84
N LEU A 83 -15.80 -1.76 5.52
CA LEU A 83 -16.31 -1.59 4.15
C LEU A 83 -15.29 -0.86 3.26
N VAL A 84 -14.86 0.33 3.69
CA VAL A 84 -13.87 1.13 2.94
C VAL A 84 -12.57 0.36 2.79
N GLY A 85 -12.10 -0.30 3.87
CA GLY A 85 -10.89 -1.11 3.84
C GLY A 85 -10.95 -2.28 2.86
N ALA A 86 -12.07 -3.00 2.81
CA ALA A 86 -12.24 -4.11 1.87
C ALA A 86 -12.21 -3.62 0.42
N LEU A 87 -12.93 -2.55 0.10
CA LEU A 87 -13.09 -2.05 -1.27
C LEU A 87 -11.89 -1.23 -1.76
N THR A 88 -11.24 -0.46 -0.89
CA THR A 88 -10.18 0.46 -1.31
C THR A 88 -8.76 -0.04 -1.02
N VAL A 89 -8.61 -1.01 -0.12
CA VAL A 89 -7.30 -1.59 0.22
C VAL A 89 -7.26 -3.07 -0.10
N GLY A 90 -8.15 -3.87 0.43
CA GLY A 90 -8.13 -5.33 0.32
C GLY A 90 -8.18 -5.80 -1.13
N LEU A 91 -9.27 -5.51 -1.80
CA LEU A 91 -9.53 -5.94 -3.17
C LEU A 91 -8.50 -5.37 -4.17
N PRO A 92 -8.18 -4.04 -4.16
CA PRO A 92 -7.15 -3.50 -5.04
C PRO A 92 -5.76 -4.04 -4.76
N SER A 93 -5.36 -4.26 -3.50
CA SER A 93 -4.05 -4.81 -3.19
C SER A 93 -3.88 -6.23 -3.72
N PHE A 94 -4.94 -7.04 -3.68
CA PHE A 94 -4.95 -8.38 -4.28
C PHE A 94 -4.75 -8.32 -5.80
N VAL A 95 -5.52 -7.47 -6.48
CA VAL A 95 -5.38 -7.27 -7.94
C VAL A 95 -3.98 -6.77 -8.31
N LEU A 96 -3.44 -5.81 -7.56
CA LEU A 96 -2.08 -5.28 -7.76
C LEU A 96 -1.00 -6.35 -7.56
N ALA A 97 -1.19 -7.29 -6.62
CA ALA A 97 -0.26 -8.38 -6.37
C ALA A 97 -0.15 -9.37 -7.55
N LEU A 98 -1.20 -9.53 -8.34
CA LEU A 98 -1.21 -10.42 -9.51
C LEU A 98 -0.52 -9.85 -10.75
N GLN A 99 -0.14 -8.57 -10.73
CA GLN A 99 0.39 -7.90 -11.93
C GLN A 99 1.79 -8.35 -12.32
N PRO A 100 2.07 -8.54 -13.63
CA PRO A 100 3.37 -8.92 -14.15
C PRO A 100 4.31 -7.69 -14.31
N ASN A 101 4.61 -6.98 -13.22
CA ASN A 101 5.47 -5.79 -13.26
C ASN A 101 6.93 -6.15 -12.98
N LYS A 102 7.71 -6.45 -14.02
CA LYS A 102 9.12 -6.83 -13.96
C LYS A 102 10.10 -5.66 -14.15
N ASN A 103 9.62 -4.42 -14.08
CA ASN A 103 10.44 -3.23 -14.27
C ASN A 103 11.57 -3.15 -13.22
N ARG A 104 12.70 -2.55 -13.62
CA ARG A 104 13.81 -2.33 -12.69
C ARG A 104 13.36 -1.46 -11.51
N ILE A 105 13.63 -1.93 -10.30
CA ILE A 105 13.35 -1.20 -9.06
C ILE A 105 14.25 0.04 -9.03
N LYS A 106 13.68 1.20 -8.72
CA LYS A 106 14.38 2.48 -8.61
C LYS A 106 14.18 3.08 -7.23
N GLY A 107 15.26 3.57 -6.63
CA GLY A 107 15.23 4.24 -5.33
C GLY A 107 15.03 3.30 -4.15
N ASN A 108 14.72 3.90 -2.99
CA ASN A 108 14.51 3.17 -1.74
C ASN A 108 13.04 2.76 -1.62
N PHE A 109 12.78 1.50 -1.30
CA PHE A 109 11.46 0.93 -1.12
C PHE A 109 10.56 1.76 -0.17
N THR A 110 11.06 2.05 1.02
CA THR A 110 10.32 2.82 2.03
C THR A 110 10.02 4.24 1.58
N TYR A 111 10.99 4.92 0.96
CA TYR A 111 10.80 6.27 0.44
C TYR A 111 9.71 6.32 -0.64
N ASN A 112 9.73 5.36 -1.57
CA ASN A 112 8.74 5.28 -2.64
C ASN A 112 7.32 5.08 -2.10
N ILE A 113 7.15 4.24 -1.07
CA ILE A 113 5.86 4.01 -0.42
C ILE A 113 5.37 5.30 0.24
N ILE A 114 6.21 5.94 1.05
CA ILE A 114 5.85 7.16 1.78
C ILE A 114 5.54 8.30 0.83
N ALA A 115 6.36 8.52 -0.21
CA ALA A 115 6.14 9.56 -1.20
C ALA A 115 4.81 9.44 -1.97
N ARG A 116 4.29 8.21 -2.09
CA ARG A 116 2.97 7.95 -2.70
C ARG A 116 1.83 8.05 -1.69
N ALA A 117 2.07 7.61 -0.45
CA ALA A 117 1.06 7.54 0.59
C ALA A 117 0.75 8.91 1.21
N VAL A 118 1.76 9.73 1.50
CA VAL A 118 1.60 11.01 2.21
C VAL A 118 0.65 11.98 1.50
N PRO A 119 0.76 12.24 0.19
CA PRO A 119 -0.16 13.18 -0.48
C PRO A 119 -1.62 12.72 -0.41
N ALA A 120 -1.87 11.42 -0.58
CA ALA A 120 -3.23 10.87 -0.52
C ALA A 120 -3.81 10.93 0.90
N ALA A 121 -3.00 10.59 1.91
CA ALA A 121 -3.41 10.69 3.31
C ALA A 121 -3.69 12.14 3.69
N PHE A 122 -2.87 13.09 3.26
CA PHE A 122 -3.06 14.51 3.53
C PHE A 122 -4.34 15.05 2.88
N CYS A 123 -4.64 14.69 1.63
CA CYS A 123 -5.91 15.04 0.99
C CYS A 123 -7.11 14.50 1.77
N THR A 124 -7.04 13.24 2.23
CA THR A 124 -8.11 12.65 3.04
C THR A 124 -8.30 13.42 4.35
N VAL A 125 -7.22 13.72 5.06
CA VAL A 125 -7.25 14.49 6.31
C VAL A 125 -7.88 15.86 6.10
N LEU A 126 -7.45 16.60 5.07
CA LEU A 126 -7.98 17.93 4.77
C LEU A 126 -9.48 17.89 4.46
N ASN A 127 -9.94 16.91 3.68
CA ASN A 127 -11.36 16.75 3.36
C ASN A 127 -12.20 16.48 4.63
N ILE A 128 -11.75 15.60 5.50
CA ILE A 128 -12.47 15.24 6.72
C ILE A 128 -12.48 16.39 7.74
N ILE A 129 -11.35 17.07 7.94
CA ILE A 129 -11.28 18.25 8.80
C ILE A 129 -12.14 19.38 8.23
N GLY A 130 -12.10 19.60 6.92
CA GLY A 130 -12.96 20.58 6.24
C GLY A 130 -14.45 20.31 6.48
N MET A 131 -14.88 19.05 6.34
CA MET A 131 -16.25 18.65 6.66
C MET A 131 -16.59 18.87 8.14
N ALA A 132 -15.69 18.52 9.06
CA ALA A 132 -15.91 18.75 10.49
C ALA A 132 -16.06 20.25 10.84
N VAL A 133 -15.38 21.14 10.13
CA VAL A 133 -15.55 22.58 10.26
C VAL A 133 -16.90 23.05 9.68
N ILE A 134 -17.27 22.55 8.51
CA ILE A 134 -18.54 22.91 7.85
C ILE A 134 -19.73 22.50 8.71
N THR A 135 -19.69 21.36 9.39
CA THR A 135 -20.79 20.92 10.28
C THR A 135 -21.05 21.87 11.45
N LYS A 136 -20.08 22.72 11.83
CA LYS A 136 -20.34 23.78 12.84
C LYS A 136 -21.20 24.91 12.32
N PHE A 137 -21.27 25.10 11.02
CA PHE A 137 -22.04 26.15 10.37
C PHE A 137 -23.34 25.65 9.73
N THR A 138 -23.51 24.33 9.65
CA THR A 138 -24.65 23.68 8.99
C THR A 138 -25.26 22.65 9.92
N THR A 139 -26.58 22.62 10.02
CA THR A 139 -27.31 21.62 10.81
C THR A 139 -27.43 20.30 10.04
N LEU A 140 -26.32 19.53 9.97
CA LEU A 140 -26.31 18.19 9.40
C LEU A 140 -26.63 17.16 10.48
N ALA A 141 -27.43 16.16 10.14
CA ALA A 141 -27.64 15.01 11.02
C ALA A 141 -26.32 14.23 11.17
N PRO A 142 -26.03 13.60 12.32
CA PRO A 142 -24.79 12.84 12.54
C PRO A 142 -24.56 11.75 11.48
N ASP A 143 -25.63 11.09 11.03
CA ASP A 143 -25.57 10.02 10.02
C ASP A 143 -25.21 10.57 8.63
N GLU A 144 -25.71 11.75 8.27
CA GLU A 144 -25.38 12.43 7.02
C GLU A 144 -23.90 12.84 7.01
N TYR A 145 -23.43 13.42 8.12
CA TYR A 145 -22.02 13.78 8.27
C TYR A 145 -21.09 12.58 8.11
N SER A 146 -21.40 11.48 8.81
CA SER A 146 -20.65 10.23 8.74
C SER A 146 -20.62 9.67 7.31
N THR A 147 -21.78 9.63 6.66
CA THR A 147 -21.93 9.15 5.28
C THR A 147 -21.09 9.97 4.29
N ILE A 148 -21.13 11.29 4.38
CA ILE A 148 -20.33 12.18 3.51
C ILE A 148 -18.84 11.93 3.73
N CYS A 149 -18.39 11.81 4.98
CA CYS A 149 -16.99 11.52 5.30
C CYS A 149 -16.52 10.18 4.73
N VAL A 150 -17.36 9.14 4.78
CA VAL A 150 -17.09 7.83 4.17
C VAL A 150 -16.93 7.94 2.66
N TYR A 151 -17.84 8.63 1.97
CA TYR A 151 -17.74 8.83 0.52
C TYR A 151 -16.48 9.62 0.11
N MET A 152 -16.16 10.70 0.83
CA MET A 152 -14.96 11.51 0.59
C MET A 152 -13.70 10.68 0.76
N THR A 153 -13.62 9.85 1.81
CA THR A 153 -12.50 8.95 2.05
C THR A 153 -12.37 7.91 0.94
N ALA A 154 -13.48 7.31 0.52
CA ALA A 154 -13.49 6.35 -0.58
C ALA A 154 -13.03 6.98 -1.90
N LEU A 155 -13.49 8.20 -2.24
CA LEU A 155 -13.07 8.92 -3.43
C LEU A 155 -11.57 9.21 -3.44
N CYS A 156 -11.00 9.69 -2.32
CA CYS A 156 -9.57 9.91 -2.19
C CYS A 156 -8.76 8.60 -2.38
N ALA A 157 -9.25 7.49 -1.82
CA ALA A 157 -8.63 6.19 -1.97
C ALA A 157 -8.71 5.68 -3.43
N TYR A 158 -9.83 5.86 -4.12
CA TYR A 158 -9.94 5.50 -5.54
C TYR A 158 -9.03 6.32 -6.43
N MET A 159 -8.85 7.61 -6.18
CA MET A 159 -7.88 8.44 -6.90
C MET A 159 -6.44 7.91 -6.72
N LEU A 160 -6.10 7.46 -5.52
CA LEU A 160 -4.81 6.82 -5.29
C LEU A 160 -4.68 5.49 -6.05
N ILE A 161 -5.72 4.65 -6.04
CA ILE A 161 -5.73 3.38 -6.78
C ILE A 161 -5.52 3.64 -8.27
N LEU A 162 -6.21 4.60 -8.87
CA LEU A 162 -6.02 5.00 -10.26
C LEU A 162 -4.59 5.42 -10.54
N ARG A 163 -3.99 6.23 -9.67
CA ARG A 163 -2.58 6.64 -9.78
C ARG A 163 -1.61 5.46 -9.69
N LEU A 164 -1.85 4.52 -8.78
CA LEU A 164 -1.01 3.32 -8.61
C LEU A 164 -1.18 2.32 -9.76
N SER A 165 -2.34 2.31 -10.42
CA SER A 165 -2.64 1.44 -11.55
C SER A 165 -2.06 1.93 -12.87
N TYR A 166 -1.60 3.17 -12.97
CA TYR A 166 -0.96 3.69 -14.18
C TYR A 166 0.44 3.08 -14.40
N PRO A 167 0.82 2.72 -15.66
CA PRO A 167 0.00 2.66 -16.89
C PRO A 167 -1.02 1.51 -16.87
N PHE A 168 -2.19 1.76 -17.46
CA PHE A 168 -3.28 0.78 -17.50
C PHE A 168 -2.94 -0.39 -18.43
N ASN A 169 -3.05 -1.60 -17.92
CA ASN A 169 -2.96 -2.86 -18.65
C ASN A 169 -4.30 -3.61 -18.55
N ALA A 170 -4.48 -4.73 -19.28
CA ALA A 170 -5.72 -5.52 -19.24
C ALA A 170 -6.15 -6.01 -17.83
N LEU A 171 -5.23 -6.05 -16.86
CA LEU A 171 -5.48 -6.40 -15.46
C LEU A 171 -5.61 -5.16 -14.53
N ARG A 172 -5.59 -3.98 -15.06
CA ARG A 172 -5.74 -2.71 -14.36
C ARG A 172 -6.92 -1.95 -14.91
#